data_46ab4b054bcff1d15bd8fb46d1a0aa6f
#
_entry.id   46ab4b054bcff1d15bd8fb46d1a0aa6f
#
_cell.length_a   1.000
_cell.length_b   1.000
_cell.length_c   1.000
_cell.angle_alpha   90.00
_cell.angle_beta   90.00
_cell.angle_gamma   90.00
#
_symmetry.space_group_name_H-M   'P 1'
#
loop_
_entity.id
_entity.type
_entity.pdbx_description
1 polymer ?
#
loop_
_entity_poly.entity_id
_entity_poly.type
_entity_poly.pdbx_seq_one_letter_code
_entity_poly.pdbx_strand_id
1 'polypeptide(L)'
;KDHCGRPDTQMCVFEFIYFARPDSVIEGSSVHEARKQAGRFLAQEHPVEADVVIGVPDSGYSEESGIPYGIGFIKNKYIGRTFIQGSQKQRENSVRIKLNVVSSTVKGKRVVLVDDSIVRGTTSARIIKLLRDAGAAEVHFMVSAPPFKYPCYFGTDIPDQKLLVATGRTLEQINEVIGADTLGYLSNEHVVQLAKNAKCGFCTACFTGEYAVEPESVLSTDIHDRHLNDRPKDAKKLGE
;
A
#
# COMPACT_ATOMS: atom_id res chain seq x y z
N LYS A 1 34.36 -9.64 -7.05
CA LYS A 1 34.50 -8.33 -7.65
C LYS A 1 33.53 -8.03 -8.79
N ASP A 2 32.85 -9.00 -9.41
CA ASP A 2 31.97 -8.77 -10.58
C ASP A 2 30.56 -9.31 -10.32
N HIS A 3 29.92 -8.84 -9.26
CA HIS A 3 28.53 -9.19 -8.94
C HIS A 3 27.50 -8.21 -9.55
N CYS A 4 27.96 -7.13 -10.19
CA CYS A 4 27.11 -6.12 -10.81
C CYS A 4 26.86 -6.32 -12.33
N GLY A 5 27.34 -7.42 -12.89
CA GLY A 5 27.27 -7.70 -14.34
C GLY A 5 26.07 -8.52 -14.80
N ARG A 6 24.94 -8.50 -14.08
CA ARG A 6 23.72 -9.18 -14.56
C ARG A 6 22.95 -8.26 -15.51
N PRO A 7 22.63 -8.74 -16.73
CA PRO A 7 21.87 -7.96 -17.71
C PRO A 7 20.42 -7.66 -17.26
N ASP A 8 19.91 -8.38 -16.24
CA ASP A 8 18.51 -8.31 -15.82
C ASP A 8 18.39 -7.65 -14.44
N THR A 9 18.68 -6.37 -14.38
CA THR A 9 18.41 -5.59 -13.15
C THR A 9 16.90 -5.50 -12.93
N GLN A 10 16.43 -5.96 -11.77
CA GLN A 10 15.04 -5.82 -11.35
C GLN A 10 14.95 -4.87 -10.17
N MET A 11 14.07 -3.87 -10.30
CA MET A 11 13.76 -2.93 -9.24
C MET A 11 12.44 -3.29 -8.57
N CYS A 12 12.33 -3.06 -7.26
CA CYS A 12 11.07 -3.27 -6.55
C CYS A 12 10.00 -2.32 -7.10
N VAL A 13 8.92 -2.85 -7.65
CA VAL A 13 7.81 -2.02 -8.16
C VAL A 13 7.12 -1.23 -7.06
N PHE A 14 7.21 -1.70 -5.81
CA PHE A 14 6.62 -1.05 -4.64
C PHE A 14 7.23 0.32 -4.32
N GLU A 15 8.40 0.64 -4.89
CA GLU A 15 8.95 2.00 -4.85
C GLU A 15 8.00 3.01 -5.50
N PHE A 16 7.39 2.66 -6.63
CA PHE A 16 6.42 3.53 -7.29
C PHE A 16 5.05 3.53 -6.61
N ILE A 17 4.68 2.44 -5.94
CA ILE A 17 3.38 2.31 -5.28
C ILE A 17 3.39 3.05 -3.94
N TYR A 18 4.39 2.80 -3.08
CA TYR A 18 4.36 3.23 -1.69
C TYR A 18 5.66 3.85 -1.14
N PHE A 19 6.85 3.22 -1.35
CA PHE A 19 8.04 3.58 -0.58
C PHE A 19 8.61 4.93 -0.96
N ALA A 20 8.77 5.21 -2.25
CA ALA A 20 9.38 6.45 -2.69
C ALA A 20 8.49 7.67 -2.41
N ARG A 21 9.12 8.81 -2.18
CA ARG A 21 8.38 10.07 -2.06
C ARG A 21 7.74 10.44 -3.39
N PRO A 22 6.53 11.03 -3.40
CA PRO A 22 5.84 11.39 -4.65
C PRO A 22 6.63 12.34 -5.56
N ASP A 23 7.47 13.19 -4.98
CA ASP A 23 8.32 14.16 -5.68
C ASP A 23 9.63 13.57 -6.24
N SER A 24 9.86 12.26 -6.06
CA SER A 24 11.06 11.58 -6.53
C SER A 24 10.96 11.21 -8.01
N VAL A 25 12.13 11.12 -8.64
CA VAL A 25 12.32 10.56 -9.98
C VAL A 25 13.26 9.36 -9.87
N ILE A 26 12.80 8.17 -10.28
CA ILE A 26 13.55 6.92 -10.22
C ILE A 26 13.60 6.34 -11.64
N GLU A 27 14.79 5.97 -12.12
CA GLU A 27 14.99 5.45 -13.48
C GLU A 27 14.35 6.33 -14.57
N GLY A 28 14.40 7.67 -14.39
CA GLY A 28 13.81 8.63 -15.32
C GLY A 28 12.28 8.72 -15.29
N SER A 29 11.61 8.02 -14.35
CA SER A 29 10.16 8.04 -14.17
C SER A 29 9.79 8.78 -12.88
N SER A 30 8.84 9.72 -13.00
CA SER A 30 8.26 10.41 -11.83
C SER A 30 7.38 9.46 -11.04
N VAL A 31 7.60 9.36 -9.73
CA VAL A 31 6.77 8.57 -8.82
C VAL A 31 5.33 9.09 -8.79
N HIS A 32 5.16 10.42 -8.81
CA HIS A 32 3.83 11.03 -8.86
C HIS A 32 3.06 10.61 -10.12
N GLU A 33 3.69 10.74 -11.31
CA GLU A 33 3.06 10.33 -12.57
C GLU A 33 2.77 8.82 -12.62
N ALA A 34 3.65 7.99 -12.05
CA ALA A 34 3.41 6.56 -11.95
C ALA A 34 2.15 6.24 -11.10
N ARG A 35 1.96 6.92 -9.98
CA ARG A 35 0.76 6.77 -9.15
C ARG A 35 -0.50 7.27 -9.84
N LYS A 36 -0.42 8.41 -10.54
CA LYS A 36 -1.54 8.86 -11.38
C LYS A 36 -1.89 7.84 -12.46
N GLN A 37 -0.88 7.22 -13.08
CA GLN A 37 -1.10 6.17 -14.06
C GLN A 37 -1.77 4.94 -13.45
N ALA A 38 -1.41 4.55 -12.22
CA ALA A 38 -2.11 3.48 -11.50
C ALA A 38 -3.60 3.79 -11.30
N GLY A 39 -3.93 5.01 -10.92
CA GLY A 39 -5.32 5.46 -10.79
C GLY A 39 -6.08 5.42 -12.12
N ARG A 40 -5.45 5.80 -13.25
CA ARG A 40 -6.07 5.71 -14.59
C ARG A 40 -6.35 4.25 -14.96
N PHE A 41 -5.39 3.36 -14.80
CA PHE A 41 -5.58 1.93 -15.06
C PHE A 41 -6.69 1.33 -14.19
N LEU A 42 -6.74 1.68 -12.91
CA LEU A 42 -7.83 1.23 -12.02
C LEU A 42 -9.21 1.68 -12.50
N ALA A 43 -9.34 2.92 -13.00
CA ALA A 43 -10.61 3.41 -13.52
C ALA A 43 -11.03 2.66 -14.79
N GLN A 44 -10.07 2.24 -15.62
CA GLN A 44 -10.31 1.44 -16.82
C GLN A 44 -10.66 -0.02 -16.49
N GLU A 45 -9.96 -0.63 -15.53
CA GLU A 45 -10.18 -2.01 -15.11
C GLU A 45 -11.46 -2.19 -14.28
N HIS A 46 -11.80 -1.19 -13.45
CA HIS A 46 -12.88 -1.23 -12.47
C HIS A 46 -13.76 0.02 -12.55
N PRO A 47 -14.50 0.22 -13.64
CA PRO A 47 -15.42 1.34 -13.74
C PRO A 47 -16.59 1.15 -12.75
N VAL A 48 -16.90 2.20 -11.99
CA VAL A 48 -18.03 2.22 -11.05
C VAL A 48 -18.81 3.53 -11.17
N GLU A 49 -20.09 3.49 -10.86
CA GLU A 49 -20.90 4.68 -10.71
C GLU A 49 -20.74 5.23 -9.28
N ALA A 50 -20.17 6.41 -9.15
CA ALA A 50 -19.96 7.06 -7.86
C ALA A 50 -20.05 8.57 -7.97
N ASP A 51 -20.14 9.24 -6.80
CA ASP A 51 -20.37 10.68 -6.73
C ASP A 51 -19.09 11.44 -6.37
N VAL A 52 -18.08 10.75 -5.80
CA VAL A 52 -16.80 11.35 -5.42
C VAL A 52 -15.68 10.31 -5.34
N VAL A 53 -14.50 10.68 -5.84
CA VAL A 53 -13.26 9.94 -5.61
C VAL A 53 -12.51 10.60 -4.46
N ILE A 54 -12.08 9.80 -3.48
CA ILE A 54 -11.20 10.21 -2.40
C ILE A 54 -9.98 9.31 -2.43
N GLY A 55 -8.79 9.87 -2.26
CA GLY A 55 -7.54 9.11 -2.37
C GLY A 55 -6.63 9.32 -1.17
N VAL A 56 -5.80 8.31 -0.93
CA VAL A 56 -4.63 8.39 -0.08
C VAL A 56 -3.45 7.82 -0.87
N PRO A 57 -2.71 8.54 -1.61
CA PRO A 57 -2.92 9.77 -2.40
C PRO A 57 -3.13 9.47 -3.89
N ASP A 58 -4.12 9.93 -4.63
CA ASP A 58 -3.98 10.45 -5.99
C ASP A 58 -5.27 10.62 -6.79
N SER A 59 -5.26 11.66 -7.61
CA SER A 59 -6.38 12.09 -8.46
C SER A 59 -6.50 11.30 -9.78
N GLY A 60 -5.60 10.37 -10.08
CA GLY A 60 -5.55 9.67 -11.37
C GLY A 60 -6.83 8.91 -11.73
N TYR A 61 -7.47 8.27 -10.76
CA TYR A 61 -8.77 7.62 -10.96
C TYR A 61 -9.86 8.65 -11.31
N SER A 62 -9.88 9.79 -10.63
CA SER A 62 -10.83 10.88 -10.89
C SER A 62 -10.64 11.47 -12.29
N GLU A 63 -9.40 11.68 -12.71
CA GLU A 63 -9.09 12.23 -14.04
C GLU A 63 -9.59 11.30 -15.17
N GLU A 64 -9.44 9.99 -15.02
CA GLU A 64 -9.83 9.01 -16.03
C GLU A 64 -11.34 8.73 -16.03
N SER A 65 -11.93 8.56 -14.82
CA SER A 65 -13.36 8.23 -14.69
C SER A 65 -14.27 9.43 -14.89
N GLY A 66 -13.77 10.66 -14.79
CA GLY A 66 -14.57 11.88 -14.76
C GLY A 66 -15.36 12.10 -13.47
N ILE A 67 -15.24 11.24 -12.48
CA ILE A 67 -15.87 11.40 -11.17
C ILE A 67 -15.12 12.46 -10.38
N PRO A 68 -15.78 13.47 -9.76
CA PRO A 68 -15.11 14.55 -9.05
C PRO A 68 -14.19 14.06 -7.92
N TYR A 69 -12.99 14.64 -7.82
CA TYR A 69 -12.10 14.40 -6.69
C TYR A 69 -12.50 15.23 -5.47
N GLY A 70 -12.42 14.63 -4.28
CA GLY A 70 -12.70 15.31 -3.02
C GLY A 70 -11.73 14.94 -1.91
N ILE A 71 -11.57 15.83 -0.93
CA ILE A 71 -10.80 15.53 0.28
C ILE A 71 -11.72 14.82 1.26
N GLY A 72 -11.60 13.48 1.33
CA GLY A 72 -12.40 12.63 2.21
C GLY A 72 -11.83 12.51 3.63
N PHE A 73 -10.50 12.69 3.78
CA PHE A 73 -9.81 12.55 5.06
C PHE A 73 -8.88 13.72 5.34
N ILE A 74 -8.82 14.12 6.59
CA ILE A 74 -7.82 15.05 7.12
C ILE A 74 -6.97 14.30 8.14
N LYS A 75 -5.64 14.32 7.93
CA LYS A 75 -4.68 13.79 8.90
C LYS A 75 -4.46 14.80 10.02
N ASN A 76 -4.68 14.38 11.27
CA ASN A 76 -4.36 15.20 12.42
C ASN A 76 -2.82 15.34 12.56
N LYS A 77 -2.31 16.54 12.23
CA LYS A 77 -0.87 16.85 12.26
C LYS A 77 -0.30 17.00 13.68
N TYR A 78 -1.15 17.19 14.69
CA TYR A 78 -0.76 17.39 16.09
C TYR A 78 -0.41 16.09 16.80
N ILE A 79 -0.72 14.93 16.21
CA ILE A 79 -0.42 13.63 16.79
C ILE A 79 0.82 13.06 16.10
N GLY A 80 1.94 13.06 16.83
CA GLY A 80 3.21 12.51 16.40
C GLY A 80 3.15 10.99 16.11
N ARG A 81 4.26 10.41 15.62
CA ARG A 81 4.38 8.96 15.38
C ARG A 81 4.27 8.19 16.69
N THR A 82 3.12 7.66 17.00
CA THR A 82 2.86 6.82 18.17
C THR A 82 3.10 5.34 17.82
N PHE A 83 4.33 4.97 17.40
CA PHE A 83 4.68 3.57 17.14
C PHE A 83 5.07 2.79 18.41
N ILE A 84 5.07 3.43 19.57
CA ILE A 84 5.47 2.82 20.85
C ILE A 84 4.29 2.86 21.82
N GLN A 85 3.24 2.09 21.54
CA GLN A 85 2.18 1.84 22.53
C GLN A 85 1.86 0.35 22.58
N GLY A 86 1.98 -0.23 23.78
CA GLY A 86 2.09 -1.66 24.01
C GLY A 86 0.79 -2.47 23.97
N SER A 87 -0.39 -1.92 23.70
CA SER A 87 -1.63 -2.69 23.64
C SER A 87 -2.41 -2.51 22.33
N GLN A 88 -3.10 -3.57 21.91
CA GLN A 88 -3.91 -3.58 20.70
C GLN A 88 -5.03 -2.52 20.73
N LYS A 89 -5.66 -2.32 21.87
CA LYS A 89 -6.70 -1.33 22.10
C LYS A 89 -6.20 0.13 21.97
N GLN A 90 -4.94 0.38 22.34
CA GLN A 90 -4.29 1.67 22.18
C GLN A 90 -3.88 1.93 20.73
N ARG A 91 -3.49 0.89 19.97
CA ARG A 91 -3.22 0.99 18.52
C ARG A 91 -4.50 1.30 17.73
N GLU A 92 -5.62 0.68 18.11
CA GLU A 92 -6.93 0.95 17.52
C GLU A 92 -7.39 2.40 17.76
N ASN A 93 -7.24 2.93 18.95
CA ASN A 93 -7.53 4.32 19.24
C ASN A 93 -6.58 5.29 18.51
N SER A 94 -5.30 4.93 18.35
CA SER A 94 -4.30 5.78 17.71
C SER A 94 -4.58 6.05 16.23
N VAL A 95 -5.17 5.09 15.49
CA VAL A 95 -5.56 5.33 14.10
C VAL A 95 -6.80 6.21 14.01
N ARG A 96 -7.77 6.05 14.93
CA ARG A 96 -8.98 6.90 15.00
C ARG A 96 -8.63 8.38 15.27
N ILE A 97 -7.54 8.63 16.01
CA ILE A 97 -7.07 9.97 16.33
C ILE A 97 -6.30 10.60 15.16
N LYS A 98 -5.77 9.78 14.22
CA LYS A 98 -4.91 10.25 13.11
C LYS A 98 -5.65 10.64 11.84
N LEU A 99 -6.80 10.03 11.57
CA LEU A 99 -7.60 10.27 10.37
C LEU A 99 -9.02 10.70 10.77
N ASN A 100 -9.40 11.89 10.35
CA ASN A 100 -10.75 12.40 10.50
C ASN A 100 -11.42 12.44 9.13
N VAL A 101 -12.63 11.92 9.04
CA VAL A 101 -13.45 11.98 7.82
C VAL A 101 -14.04 13.36 7.66
N VAL A 102 -14.00 13.90 6.45
CA VAL A 102 -14.70 15.15 6.08
C VAL A 102 -16.13 14.77 5.70
N SER A 103 -17.03 14.77 6.67
CA SER A 103 -18.42 14.31 6.49
C SER A 103 -19.15 15.05 5.38
N SER A 104 -18.90 16.36 5.17
CA SER A 104 -19.49 17.13 4.06
C SER A 104 -19.12 16.60 2.67
N THR A 105 -17.97 15.92 2.56
CA THR A 105 -17.52 15.32 1.29
C THR A 105 -18.19 13.97 1.02
N VAL A 106 -18.48 13.18 2.06
CA VAL A 106 -18.85 11.76 1.89
C VAL A 106 -20.31 11.44 2.25
N LYS A 107 -20.96 12.25 3.09
CA LYS A 107 -22.31 11.97 3.60
C LYS A 107 -23.34 11.85 2.47
N GLY A 108 -24.03 10.71 2.43
CA GLY A 108 -25.07 10.39 1.44
C GLY A 108 -24.53 10.10 0.03
N LYS A 109 -23.21 9.98 -0.13
CA LYS A 109 -22.57 9.77 -1.43
C LYS A 109 -22.05 8.34 -1.59
N ARG A 110 -21.99 7.90 -2.85
CA ARG A 110 -21.25 6.71 -3.30
C ARG A 110 -19.80 7.17 -3.48
N VAL A 111 -18.89 6.56 -2.73
CA VAL A 111 -17.49 7.00 -2.60
C VAL A 111 -16.57 5.98 -3.24
N VAL A 112 -15.71 6.41 -4.17
CA VAL A 112 -14.54 5.62 -4.57
C VAL A 112 -13.39 6.00 -3.66
N LEU A 113 -12.90 5.03 -2.89
CA LEU A 113 -11.71 5.17 -2.06
C LEU A 113 -10.54 4.49 -2.78
N VAL A 114 -9.52 5.27 -3.14
CA VAL A 114 -8.28 4.76 -3.75
C VAL A 114 -7.20 4.69 -2.68
N ASP A 115 -6.58 3.51 -2.51
CA ASP A 115 -5.46 3.27 -1.57
C ASP A 115 -4.29 2.60 -2.30
N ASP A 116 -3.11 2.57 -1.68
CA ASP A 116 -1.91 1.99 -2.30
C ASP A 116 -1.91 0.46 -2.28
N SER A 117 -2.24 -0.16 -1.17
CA SER A 117 -2.16 -1.62 -0.99
C SER A 117 -2.99 -2.13 0.19
N ILE A 118 -3.41 -3.39 0.11
CA ILE A 118 -3.99 -4.12 1.23
C ILE A 118 -3.05 -5.26 1.62
N VAL A 119 -2.48 -5.20 2.83
CA VAL A 119 -1.62 -6.26 3.37
C VAL A 119 -2.42 -7.17 4.30
N ARG A 120 -2.88 -6.65 5.43
CA ARG A 120 -3.63 -7.41 6.46
C ARG A 120 -5.14 -7.19 6.43
N GLY A 121 -5.62 -6.17 5.71
CA GLY A 121 -7.02 -5.79 5.62
C GLY A 121 -7.57 -5.01 6.83
N THR A 122 -6.93 -5.05 7.99
CA THR A 122 -7.42 -4.40 9.20
C THR A 122 -7.49 -2.87 9.10
N THR A 123 -6.51 -2.25 8.45
CA THR A 123 -6.49 -0.80 8.19
C THR A 123 -7.60 -0.41 7.23
N SER A 124 -7.74 -1.16 6.14
CA SER A 124 -8.76 -0.93 5.10
C SER A 124 -10.17 -1.06 5.68
N ALA A 125 -10.45 -2.13 6.41
CA ALA A 125 -11.74 -2.33 7.10
C ALA A 125 -12.09 -1.15 8.02
N ARG A 126 -11.08 -0.64 8.73
CA ARG A 126 -11.28 0.51 9.61
C ARG A 126 -11.55 1.80 8.88
N ILE A 127 -10.83 2.07 7.79
CA ILE A 127 -11.04 3.26 6.95
C ILE A 127 -12.46 3.23 6.35
N ILE A 128 -12.88 2.08 5.84
CA ILE A 128 -14.23 1.89 5.32
C ILE A 128 -15.28 2.12 6.39
N LYS A 129 -15.07 1.56 7.60
CA LYS A 129 -15.97 1.80 8.74
C LYS A 129 -16.07 3.29 9.08
N LEU A 130 -14.97 4.04 9.06
CA LEU A 130 -15.00 5.48 9.32
C LEU A 130 -15.84 6.24 8.28
N LEU A 131 -15.77 5.85 6.99
CA LEU A 131 -16.61 6.43 5.93
C LEU A 131 -18.08 6.09 6.14
N ARG A 132 -18.40 4.84 6.50
CA ARG A 132 -19.77 4.42 6.82
C ARG A 132 -20.33 5.19 8.03
N ASP A 133 -19.55 5.31 9.09
CA ASP A 133 -19.93 6.04 10.32
C ASP A 133 -20.15 7.54 10.03
N ALA A 134 -19.46 8.10 9.01
CA ALA A 134 -19.65 9.45 8.51
C ALA A 134 -20.84 9.63 7.55
N GLY A 135 -21.51 8.52 7.21
CA GLY A 135 -22.73 8.50 6.41
C GLY A 135 -22.53 8.32 4.92
N ALA A 136 -21.41 7.74 4.46
CA ALA A 136 -21.26 7.31 3.06
C ALA A 136 -22.33 6.28 2.70
N ALA A 137 -22.97 6.44 1.55
CA ALA A 137 -24.03 5.53 1.07
C ALA A 137 -23.40 4.22 0.57
N GLU A 138 -22.34 4.33 -0.24
CA GLU A 138 -21.56 3.22 -0.76
C GLU A 138 -20.06 3.53 -0.67
N VAL A 139 -19.23 2.48 -0.54
CA VAL A 139 -17.77 2.58 -0.55
C VAL A 139 -17.19 1.56 -1.51
N HIS A 140 -16.69 2.04 -2.64
CA HIS A 140 -15.96 1.27 -3.65
C HIS A 140 -14.47 1.40 -3.37
N PHE A 141 -13.82 0.30 -3.00
CA PHE A 141 -12.42 0.32 -2.60
C PHE A 141 -11.51 -0.11 -3.76
N MET A 142 -10.65 0.80 -4.22
CA MET A 142 -9.73 0.60 -5.35
C MET A 142 -8.29 0.62 -4.86
N VAL A 143 -7.51 -0.39 -5.23
CA VAL A 143 -6.15 -0.62 -4.74
C VAL A 143 -5.15 -0.48 -5.86
N SER A 144 -4.21 0.47 -5.77
CA SER A 144 -3.21 0.77 -6.82
C SER A 144 -2.09 -0.28 -6.94
N ALA A 145 -2.26 -1.43 -6.31
CA ALA A 145 -1.38 -2.59 -6.41
C ALA A 145 -2.17 -3.86 -6.66
N PRO A 146 -1.57 -4.91 -7.21
CA PRO A 146 -2.14 -6.25 -7.19
C PRO A 146 -2.29 -6.82 -5.78
N PRO A 147 -3.08 -7.89 -5.59
CA PRO A 147 -3.22 -8.56 -4.29
C PRO A 147 -1.88 -9.05 -3.76
N PHE A 148 -1.55 -8.67 -2.53
CA PHE A 148 -0.33 -9.08 -1.84
C PHE A 148 -0.49 -10.52 -1.33
N LYS A 149 0.06 -11.51 -2.05
CA LYS A 149 -0.17 -12.95 -1.80
C LYS A 149 1.03 -13.68 -1.19
N TYR A 150 2.25 -13.15 -1.38
CA TYR A 150 3.48 -13.81 -1.00
C TYR A 150 4.34 -12.91 -0.11
N PRO A 151 5.14 -13.49 0.81
CA PRO A 151 6.07 -12.73 1.64
C PRO A 151 7.07 -11.93 0.81
N CYS A 152 7.65 -10.90 1.38
CA CYS A 152 8.78 -10.21 0.81
C CYS A 152 10.04 -10.50 1.62
N TYR A 153 11.04 -11.08 0.97
CA TYR A 153 12.33 -11.43 1.59
C TYR A 153 13.40 -10.33 1.43
N PHE A 154 13.04 -9.19 0.80
CA PHE A 154 14.00 -8.15 0.45
C PHE A 154 13.80 -6.86 1.26
N GLY A 155 12.80 -6.07 0.96
CA GLY A 155 12.66 -4.72 1.51
C GLY A 155 11.38 -4.46 2.30
N THR A 156 10.33 -5.26 2.09
CA THR A 156 9.08 -5.13 2.82
C THR A 156 9.09 -6.10 4.00
N ASP A 157 8.93 -5.62 5.21
CA ASP A 157 8.92 -6.45 6.43
C ASP A 157 7.60 -7.23 6.57
N ILE A 158 7.43 -8.24 5.72
CA ILE A 158 6.30 -9.17 5.72
C ILE A 158 6.83 -10.59 5.58
N PRO A 159 7.34 -11.18 6.67
CA PRO A 159 7.98 -12.50 6.64
C PRO A 159 6.98 -13.66 6.62
N ASP A 160 5.74 -13.46 7.09
CA ASP A 160 4.74 -14.52 7.26
C ASP A 160 3.55 -14.35 6.32
N GLN A 161 3.39 -15.31 5.42
CA GLN A 161 2.27 -15.37 4.47
C GLN A 161 0.90 -15.41 5.15
N LYS A 162 0.82 -15.98 6.36
CA LYS A 162 -0.44 -16.05 7.14
C LYS A 162 -0.99 -14.68 7.53
N LEU A 163 -0.15 -13.66 7.53
CA LEU A 163 -0.56 -12.28 7.83
C LEU A 163 -1.20 -11.58 6.63
N LEU A 164 -1.07 -12.15 5.43
CA LEU A 164 -1.58 -11.56 4.20
C LEU A 164 -3.05 -11.89 4.00
N VAL A 165 -3.90 -10.87 3.89
CA VAL A 165 -5.34 -11.07 3.70
C VAL A 165 -5.68 -11.77 2.39
N ALA A 166 -4.86 -11.58 1.34
CA ALA A 166 -5.10 -12.15 0.01
C ALA A 166 -4.63 -13.61 -0.14
N THR A 167 -3.91 -14.15 0.86
CA THR A 167 -3.46 -15.56 0.79
C THR A 167 -4.63 -16.50 0.98
N GLY A 168 -4.86 -17.35 -0.02
CA GLY A 168 -5.91 -18.39 0.01
C GLY A 168 -7.35 -17.86 0.00
N ARG A 169 -7.56 -16.56 -0.32
CA ARG A 169 -8.89 -15.94 -0.41
C ARG A 169 -9.20 -15.47 -1.81
N THR A 170 -10.47 -15.53 -2.17
CA THR A 170 -11.00 -14.90 -3.37
C THR A 170 -11.18 -13.40 -3.15
N LEU A 171 -11.42 -12.64 -4.24
CA LEU A 171 -11.68 -11.21 -4.18
C LEU A 171 -12.89 -10.90 -3.29
N GLU A 172 -13.95 -11.70 -3.45
CA GLU A 172 -15.19 -11.58 -2.69
C GLU A 172 -14.95 -11.77 -1.19
N GLN A 173 -14.16 -12.79 -0.82
CA GLN A 173 -13.82 -13.06 0.57
C GLN A 173 -12.97 -11.93 1.19
N ILE A 174 -12.06 -11.32 0.41
CA ILE A 174 -11.30 -10.16 0.87
C ILE A 174 -12.25 -8.97 1.04
N ASN A 175 -13.17 -8.76 0.10
CA ASN A 175 -14.15 -7.68 0.17
C ASN A 175 -15.05 -7.81 1.40
N GLU A 176 -15.49 -9.02 1.74
CA GLU A 176 -16.24 -9.30 2.97
C GLU A 176 -15.44 -8.91 4.22
N VAL A 177 -14.14 -9.26 4.26
CA VAL A 177 -13.26 -8.91 5.39
C VAL A 177 -13.11 -7.41 5.58
N ILE A 178 -13.00 -6.64 4.50
CA ILE A 178 -12.83 -5.18 4.59
C ILE A 178 -14.14 -4.41 4.69
N GLY A 179 -15.28 -5.01 4.23
CA GLY A 179 -16.63 -4.45 4.34
C GLY A 179 -16.94 -3.35 3.33
N ALA A 180 -16.30 -3.35 2.15
CA ALA A 180 -16.65 -2.45 1.05
C ALA A 180 -17.82 -3.00 0.23
N ASP A 181 -18.46 -2.16 -0.59
CA ASP A 181 -19.47 -2.60 -1.55
C ASP A 181 -18.83 -3.29 -2.75
N THR A 182 -17.71 -2.75 -3.23
CA THR A 182 -16.88 -3.38 -4.26
C THR A 182 -15.40 -3.22 -3.94
N LEU A 183 -14.60 -4.15 -4.42
CA LEU A 183 -13.13 -4.14 -4.30
C LEU A 183 -12.52 -4.36 -5.68
N GLY A 184 -11.61 -3.46 -6.09
CA GLY A 184 -10.82 -3.59 -7.30
C GLY A 184 -9.33 -3.51 -6.99
N TYR A 185 -8.53 -4.36 -7.60
CA TYR A 185 -7.06 -4.33 -7.55
C TYR A 185 -6.50 -4.04 -8.93
N LEU A 186 -5.41 -3.28 -8.97
CA LEU A 186 -4.63 -3.12 -10.19
C LEU A 186 -4.09 -4.48 -10.64
N SER A 187 -4.13 -4.75 -11.94
CA SER A 187 -3.63 -5.99 -12.50
C SER A 187 -2.09 -6.07 -12.45
N ASN A 188 -1.56 -7.31 -12.47
CA ASN A 188 -0.11 -7.54 -12.60
C ASN A 188 0.44 -7.01 -13.93
N GLU A 189 -0.39 -6.98 -14.98
CA GLU A 189 -0.03 -6.46 -16.29
C GLU A 189 0.21 -4.94 -16.23
N HIS A 190 -0.68 -4.20 -15.59
CA HIS A 190 -0.58 -2.75 -15.53
C HIS A 190 0.41 -2.24 -14.47
N VAL A 191 0.64 -2.99 -13.38
CA VAL A 191 1.58 -2.54 -12.34
C VAL A 191 3.01 -2.39 -12.85
N VAL A 192 3.45 -3.21 -13.81
CA VAL A 192 4.79 -3.11 -14.42
C VAL A 192 4.88 -2.01 -15.48
N GLN A 193 3.75 -1.40 -15.85
CA GLN A 193 3.68 -0.31 -16.82
C GLN A 193 3.65 1.08 -16.16
N LEU A 194 3.72 1.15 -14.83
CA LEU A 194 3.61 2.43 -14.09
C LEU A 194 4.77 3.37 -14.40
N ALA A 195 5.98 2.84 -14.58
CA ALA A 195 7.20 3.61 -14.81
C ALA A 195 7.65 3.48 -16.25
N LYS A 196 7.05 4.26 -17.16
CA LYS A 196 7.23 4.16 -18.61
C LYS A 196 8.67 4.37 -19.09
N ASN A 197 9.50 5.11 -18.33
CA ASN A 197 10.88 5.44 -18.72
C ASN A 197 11.91 4.51 -18.08
N ALA A 198 11.50 3.64 -17.16
CA ALA A 198 12.40 2.70 -16.52
C ALA A 198 12.97 1.70 -17.55
N LYS A 199 14.29 1.54 -17.52
CA LYS A 199 15.02 0.64 -18.42
C LYS A 199 15.33 -0.72 -17.78
N CYS A 200 14.91 -0.92 -16.54
CA CYS A 200 15.07 -2.17 -15.79
C CYS A 200 13.73 -2.92 -15.73
N GLY A 201 13.80 -4.22 -15.44
CA GLY A 201 12.62 -5.01 -15.07
C GLY A 201 12.11 -4.66 -13.66
N PHE A 202 10.94 -5.20 -13.30
CA PHE A 202 10.36 -5.00 -11.98
C PHE A 202 10.24 -6.31 -11.22
N CYS A 203 10.63 -6.29 -9.96
CA CYS A 203 10.30 -7.35 -9.01
C CYS A 203 8.84 -7.18 -8.57
N THR A 204 8.03 -8.20 -8.84
CA THR A 204 6.61 -8.29 -8.46
C THR A 204 6.34 -9.52 -7.59
N ALA A 205 7.38 -10.09 -6.98
CA ALA A 205 7.32 -11.36 -6.26
C ALA A 205 6.26 -11.41 -5.16
N CYS A 206 6.02 -10.30 -4.46
CA CYS A 206 4.96 -10.21 -3.45
C CYS A 206 3.54 -10.42 -4.02
N PHE A 207 3.35 -10.26 -5.32
CA PHE A 207 2.08 -10.47 -6.02
C PHE A 207 2.04 -11.82 -6.77
N THR A 208 3.17 -12.22 -7.40
CA THR A 208 3.24 -13.36 -8.31
C THR A 208 3.84 -14.62 -7.68
N GLY A 209 4.70 -14.47 -6.68
CA GLY A 209 5.52 -15.55 -6.11
C GLY A 209 6.80 -15.83 -6.89
N GLU A 210 7.08 -15.10 -7.97
CA GLU A 210 8.28 -15.25 -8.79
C GLU A 210 9.36 -14.28 -8.27
N TYR A 211 10.37 -14.84 -7.59
CA TYR A 211 11.45 -14.05 -6.99
C TYR A 211 12.64 -13.93 -7.95
N ALA A 212 13.21 -12.72 -8.02
CA ALA A 212 14.41 -12.46 -8.82
C ALA A 212 15.65 -13.23 -8.34
N VAL A 213 15.67 -13.62 -7.07
CA VAL A 213 16.70 -14.45 -6.43
C VAL A 213 16.00 -15.47 -5.55
N GLU A 214 16.45 -16.72 -5.56
CA GLU A 214 15.86 -17.77 -4.73
C GLU A 214 15.84 -17.39 -3.25
N PRO A 215 14.69 -17.47 -2.58
CA PRO A 215 14.54 -17.06 -1.17
C PRO A 215 15.51 -17.78 -0.22
N GLU A 216 15.80 -19.05 -0.47
CA GLU A 216 16.76 -19.85 0.32
C GLU A 216 18.15 -19.24 0.35
N SER A 217 18.60 -18.61 -0.74
CA SER A 217 19.89 -17.93 -0.79
C SER A 217 19.93 -16.65 0.05
N VAL A 218 18.75 -16.06 0.32
CA VAL A 218 18.61 -14.86 1.15
C VAL A 218 18.45 -15.25 2.62
N LEU A 219 17.71 -16.32 2.92
CA LEU A 219 17.47 -16.81 4.28
C LEU A 219 18.70 -17.46 4.91
N SER A 220 19.62 -18.01 4.12
CA SER A 220 20.86 -18.62 4.61
C SER A 220 21.91 -17.62 5.12
N THR A 221 21.74 -16.35 4.81
CA THR A 221 22.55 -15.28 5.40
C THR A 221 21.78 -14.68 6.57
N ASP A 222 22.16 -14.98 7.80
CA ASP A 222 21.65 -14.53 9.13
C ASP A 222 21.10 -13.10 9.27
N ILE A 223 20.47 -12.56 8.23
CA ILE A 223 19.96 -11.19 8.17
C ILE A 223 18.65 -11.05 8.96
N HIS A 224 17.86 -12.12 9.10
CA HIS A 224 16.58 -12.07 9.81
C HIS A 224 16.67 -12.32 11.33
N ASP A 225 17.77 -12.84 11.85
CA ASP A 225 17.95 -13.09 13.29
C ASP A 225 18.57 -11.91 14.06
N ARG A 226 18.92 -10.84 13.38
CA ARG A 226 19.30 -9.59 14.07
C ARG A 226 18.05 -8.84 14.50
N HIS A 227 17.44 -9.31 15.59
CA HIS A 227 16.50 -8.51 16.35
C HIS A 227 17.15 -7.16 16.66
N LEU A 228 16.48 -6.06 16.33
CA LEU A 228 16.86 -4.68 16.65
C LEU A 228 17.11 -4.45 18.17
N ASN A 229 16.94 -5.48 18.99
CA ASN A 229 17.13 -5.48 20.44
C ASN A 229 18.50 -5.99 20.91
N ASP A 230 19.34 -6.54 20.04
CA ASP A 230 20.70 -6.95 20.38
C ASP A 230 21.69 -5.79 20.22
N ARG A 231 21.40 -4.65 20.82
CA ARG A 231 22.45 -3.68 21.13
C ARG A 231 23.27 -4.26 22.27
N PRO A 232 24.62 -4.36 22.15
CA PRO A 232 25.46 -4.78 23.24
C PRO A 232 25.21 -3.89 24.45
N LYS A 233 24.96 -4.48 25.63
CA LYS A 233 24.73 -3.77 26.88
C LYS A 233 25.97 -3.01 27.39
N ASP A 234 27.05 -2.96 26.64
CA ASP A 234 28.35 -2.45 27.04
C ASP A 234 28.67 -1.03 26.56
N ALA A 235 27.71 -0.29 26.02
CA ALA A 235 27.92 1.11 25.61
C ALA A 235 27.71 2.13 26.75
N LYS A 236 27.76 1.70 28.02
CA LYS A 236 27.72 2.58 29.21
C LYS A 236 29.00 2.48 30.04
N LYS A 237 30.13 2.74 29.45
CA LYS A 237 31.39 3.06 30.19
C LYS A 237 32.41 3.68 29.25
N LEU A 238 32.20 4.90 28.83
CA LEU A 238 33.23 5.82 28.35
C LEU A 238 32.69 7.23 28.50
N GLY A 239 32.91 7.79 29.70
CA GLY A 239 32.50 9.15 30.04
C GLY A 239 32.83 9.43 31.51
N GLU A 240 34.08 9.39 31.86
CA GLU A 240 34.71 10.18 32.91
C GLU A 240 35.93 10.88 32.34
#